data_0c53b93c72fb068b2b788fa7933521ae
#
_entry.id   0c53b93c72fb068b2b788fa7933521ae
#
_cell.length_a   1.000
_cell.length_b   1.000
_cell.length_c   1.000
_cell.angle_alpha   90.00
_cell.angle_beta   90.00
_cell.angle_gamma   90.00
#
_symmetry.space_group_name_H-M   'P 1'
#
loop_
_entity.id
_entity.type
_entity.pdbx_description
1 polymer ?
#
loop_
_entity_poly.entity_id
_entity_poly.type
_entity_poly.pdbx_seq_one_letter_code
_entity_poly.pdbx_strand_id
1 'polypeptide(L)'
;AARQGQALARFLYKQGVPAILNDKHTVSEMQGALKAMESIPVKWVLGGHPLELLDEVDMICVSGGVPLTLPILQEAAKRGKIITNDSQLFMEAVHAPVIGITGSSGKTTTTTLAGRIAEVGIQPPRNVWVGGNIGLPLIEYLDEIKPNDLVILELSSFQLEQMTISPHVSAVLNITPNHLDRHATMEDYTAAKARILDFQHPEDVAVLNREDAGSWALLPRVKGCLVSFGFEKPKEGLDGTYLENGSIMWQEGKHQVELFRQENVVLPGRYNLYNVLAACAVALAAGLDADAAREGISGFAGVKHRLELVREVNGVRWFNNSIATTPERTLAVLEAFDEPLVA
;
A
#
# COMPACT_ATOMS: atom_id res chain seq x y z
N ALA A 1 -17.07 -12.62 -2.36
CA ALA A 1 -17.11 -11.25 -1.81
C ALA A 1 -16.35 -11.20 -0.49
N ALA A 2 -15.06 -10.90 -0.59
CA ALA A 2 -14.17 -10.72 0.55
C ALA A 2 -14.44 -9.37 1.25
N ARG A 3 -13.66 -9.08 2.29
CA ARG A 3 -13.83 -7.89 3.16
C ARG A 3 -14.01 -6.56 2.40
N GLN A 4 -13.23 -6.32 1.36
CA GLN A 4 -13.32 -5.09 0.54
C GLN A 4 -14.67 -4.96 -0.19
N GLY A 5 -15.15 -6.06 -0.82
CA GLY A 5 -16.45 -6.05 -1.48
C GLY A 5 -17.62 -5.82 -0.52
N GLN A 6 -17.54 -6.36 0.70
CA GLN A 6 -18.55 -6.11 1.74
C GLN A 6 -18.53 -4.65 2.21
N ALA A 7 -17.33 -4.08 2.42
CA ALA A 7 -17.18 -2.68 2.80
C ALA A 7 -17.73 -1.73 1.72
N LEU A 8 -17.40 -2.00 0.46
CA LEU A 8 -17.94 -1.24 -0.66
C LEU A 8 -19.47 -1.35 -0.72
N ALA A 9 -20.05 -2.53 -0.53
CA ALA A 9 -21.50 -2.70 -0.54
C ALA A 9 -22.19 -1.94 0.61
N ARG A 10 -21.57 -1.86 1.80
CA ARG A 10 -22.07 -1.03 2.91
C ARG A 10 -22.02 0.46 2.57
N PHE A 11 -20.92 0.90 1.97
CA PHE A 11 -20.78 2.29 1.50
C PHE A 11 -21.86 2.62 0.46
N LEU A 12 -22.01 1.80 -0.58
CA LEU A 12 -23.02 2.01 -1.62
C LEU A 12 -24.43 2.03 -1.05
N TYR A 13 -24.74 1.15 -0.09
CA TYR A 13 -26.03 1.15 0.60
C TYR A 13 -26.29 2.46 1.34
N LYS A 14 -25.29 3.01 2.06
CA LYS A 14 -25.40 4.33 2.71
C LYS A 14 -25.69 5.45 1.68
N GLN A 15 -25.13 5.33 0.48
CA GLN A 15 -25.33 6.28 -0.61
C GLN A 15 -26.64 6.03 -1.41
N GLY A 16 -27.46 5.04 -1.01
CA GLY A 16 -28.70 4.69 -1.71
C GLY A 16 -28.49 3.99 -3.06
N VAL A 17 -27.29 3.46 -3.32
CA VAL A 17 -26.96 2.77 -4.57
C VAL A 17 -27.14 1.26 -4.38
N PRO A 18 -27.99 0.59 -5.19
CA PRO A 18 -28.17 -0.85 -5.11
C PRO A 18 -26.89 -1.58 -5.56
N ALA A 19 -26.57 -2.70 -4.88
CA ALA A 19 -25.40 -3.48 -5.18
C ALA A 19 -25.72 -4.97 -5.31
N ILE A 20 -24.95 -5.66 -6.16
CA ILE A 20 -24.92 -7.12 -6.29
C ILE A 20 -23.55 -7.60 -5.84
N LEU A 21 -23.52 -8.47 -4.85
CA LEU A 21 -22.30 -9.17 -4.43
C LEU A 21 -22.21 -10.51 -5.17
N ASN A 22 -21.21 -10.60 -6.06
CA ASN A 22 -20.96 -11.81 -6.84
C ASN A 22 -19.67 -12.51 -6.39
N ASP A 23 -19.69 -13.83 -6.25
CA ASP A 23 -18.51 -14.62 -5.92
C ASP A 23 -18.60 -16.02 -6.54
N LYS A 24 -17.43 -16.61 -6.86
CA LYS A 24 -17.34 -18.00 -7.34
C LYS A 24 -17.66 -19.04 -6.27
N HIS A 25 -17.49 -18.70 -5.00
CA HIS A 25 -17.77 -19.57 -3.87
C HIS A 25 -19.27 -19.80 -3.72
N THR A 26 -19.60 -20.97 -3.18
CA THR A 26 -20.98 -21.38 -2.92
C THR A 26 -21.56 -20.70 -1.68
N VAL A 27 -22.88 -20.80 -1.50
CA VAL A 27 -23.58 -20.30 -0.29
C VAL A 27 -22.99 -20.89 0.99
N SER A 28 -22.62 -22.18 0.98
CA SER A 28 -22.05 -22.85 2.16
C SER A 28 -20.68 -22.30 2.55
N GLU A 29 -19.86 -21.91 1.57
CA GLU A 29 -18.53 -21.31 1.80
C GLU A 29 -18.62 -19.84 2.22
N MET A 30 -19.71 -19.16 1.87
CA MET A 30 -19.92 -17.73 2.13
C MET A 30 -20.79 -17.43 3.36
N GLN A 31 -21.13 -18.41 4.21
CA GLN A 31 -21.99 -18.23 5.37
C GLN A 31 -21.57 -17.07 6.30
N GLY A 32 -20.26 -16.94 6.55
CA GLY A 32 -19.73 -15.84 7.36
C GLY A 32 -19.98 -14.46 6.75
N ALA A 33 -19.81 -14.33 5.43
CA ALA A 33 -20.05 -13.09 4.70
C ALA A 33 -21.55 -12.75 4.64
N LEU A 34 -22.40 -13.75 4.38
CA LEU A 34 -23.86 -13.60 4.39
C LEU A 34 -24.33 -13.07 5.74
N LYS A 35 -23.87 -13.68 6.84
CA LYS A 35 -24.21 -13.25 8.21
C LYS A 35 -23.69 -11.82 8.49
N ALA A 36 -22.48 -11.49 8.06
CA ALA A 36 -21.89 -10.16 8.28
C ALA A 36 -22.60 -9.04 7.51
N MET A 37 -23.39 -9.40 6.49
CA MET A 37 -24.15 -8.49 5.64
C MET A 37 -25.67 -8.60 5.79
N GLU A 38 -26.16 -9.33 6.80
CA GLU A 38 -27.58 -9.62 6.99
C GLU A 38 -28.45 -8.35 7.10
N SER A 39 -27.91 -7.28 7.68
CA SER A 39 -28.59 -5.99 7.82
C SER A 39 -28.52 -5.11 6.58
N ILE A 40 -27.79 -5.50 5.54
CA ILE A 40 -27.58 -4.71 4.32
C ILE A 40 -28.33 -5.40 3.17
N PRO A 41 -29.32 -4.74 2.56
CA PRO A 41 -30.10 -5.33 1.48
C PRO A 41 -29.31 -5.37 0.17
N VAL A 42 -28.47 -6.40 0.01
CA VAL A 42 -27.71 -6.66 -1.22
C VAL A 42 -28.20 -7.94 -1.89
N LYS A 43 -28.21 -7.95 -3.21
CA LYS A 43 -28.44 -9.17 -3.99
C LYS A 43 -27.15 -10.00 -4.00
N TRP A 44 -27.24 -11.28 -3.64
CA TRP A 44 -26.13 -12.21 -3.73
C TRP A 44 -26.28 -13.13 -4.94
N VAL A 45 -25.17 -13.29 -5.68
CA VAL A 45 -25.05 -14.26 -6.79
C VAL A 45 -23.77 -15.06 -6.54
N LEU A 46 -23.93 -16.28 -6.10
CA LEU A 46 -22.85 -17.16 -5.63
C LEU A 46 -22.73 -18.42 -6.48
N GLY A 47 -21.54 -19.04 -6.50
CA GLY A 47 -21.27 -20.26 -7.24
C GLY A 47 -20.86 -20.04 -8.69
N GLY A 48 -20.53 -18.79 -9.08
CA GLY A 48 -20.08 -18.48 -10.43
C GLY A 48 -20.31 -17.04 -10.85
N HIS A 49 -20.00 -16.75 -12.11
CA HIS A 49 -20.09 -15.42 -12.69
C HIS A 49 -20.97 -15.46 -13.96
N PRO A 50 -22.31 -15.55 -13.83
CA PRO A 50 -23.21 -15.60 -14.98
C PRO A 50 -23.19 -14.27 -15.76
N LEU A 51 -23.18 -14.36 -17.11
CA LEU A 51 -23.06 -13.18 -17.97
C LEU A 51 -24.33 -12.28 -17.92
N GLU A 52 -25.45 -12.86 -17.52
CA GLU A 52 -26.74 -12.17 -17.35
C GLU A 52 -26.66 -11.05 -16.30
N LEU A 53 -25.72 -11.12 -15.36
CA LEU A 53 -25.45 -10.04 -14.40
C LEU A 53 -25.13 -8.71 -15.09
N LEU A 54 -24.53 -8.77 -16.28
CA LEU A 54 -24.19 -7.57 -17.05
C LEU A 54 -25.40 -6.80 -17.55
N ASP A 55 -26.56 -7.42 -17.60
CA ASP A 55 -27.83 -6.79 -17.99
C ASP A 55 -28.43 -5.99 -16.81
N GLU A 56 -28.01 -6.28 -15.58
CA GLU A 56 -28.55 -5.70 -14.36
C GLU A 56 -27.66 -4.59 -13.76
N VAL A 57 -26.44 -4.40 -14.27
CA VAL A 57 -25.47 -3.47 -13.67
C VAL A 57 -24.84 -2.54 -14.69
N ASP A 58 -24.52 -1.31 -14.29
CA ASP A 58 -23.83 -0.32 -15.11
C ASP A 58 -22.31 -0.35 -14.88
N MET A 59 -21.89 -0.76 -13.69
CA MET A 59 -20.49 -0.75 -13.25
C MET A 59 -20.13 -2.06 -12.55
N ILE A 60 -18.89 -2.50 -12.74
CA ILE A 60 -18.34 -3.67 -12.07
C ILE A 60 -17.13 -3.23 -11.25
N CYS A 61 -17.21 -3.43 -9.94
CA CYS A 61 -16.09 -3.21 -9.04
C CYS A 61 -15.37 -4.54 -8.76
N VAL A 62 -14.14 -4.66 -9.24
CA VAL A 62 -13.36 -5.89 -9.20
C VAL A 62 -12.50 -5.91 -7.94
N SER A 63 -12.58 -6.98 -7.14
CA SER A 63 -11.65 -7.18 -6.02
C SER A 63 -10.25 -7.53 -6.53
N GLY A 64 -9.20 -7.04 -5.84
CA GLY A 64 -7.79 -7.18 -6.25
C GLY A 64 -7.25 -8.60 -6.46
N GLY A 65 -8.00 -9.64 -6.10
CA GLY A 65 -7.65 -11.04 -6.37
C GLY A 65 -8.27 -11.61 -7.65
N VAL A 66 -9.14 -10.89 -8.33
CA VAL A 66 -9.92 -11.40 -9.49
C VAL A 66 -9.16 -11.11 -10.78
N PRO A 67 -8.88 -12.12 -11.65
CA PRO A 67 -8.22 -11.91 -12.93
C PRO A 67 -9.12 -11.12 -13.88
N LEU A 68 -8.57 -10.09 -14.53
CA LEU A 68 -9.28 -9.34 -15.57
C LEU A 68 -9.58 -10.17 -16.83
N THR A 69 -8.96 -11.34 -16.94
CA THR A 69 -9.19 -12.32 -18.02
C THR A 69 -10.46 -13.15 -17.81
N LEU A 70 -11.20 -12.98 -16.71
CA LEU A 70 -12.47 -13.68 -16.51
C LEU A 70 -13.46 -13.37 -17.65
N PRO A 71 -14.20 -14.39 -18.16
CA PRO A 71 -15.14 -14.21 -19.26
C PRO A 71 -16.16 -13.08 -19.03
N ILE A 72 -16.69 -12.94 -17.82
CA ILE A 72 -17.63 -11.86 -17.49
C ILE A 72 -16.99 -10.47 -17.63
N LEU A 73 -15.72 -10.30 -17.24
CA LEU A 73 -15.02 -9.01 -17.33
C LEU A 73 -14.64 -8.68 -18.78
N GLN A 74 -14.25 -9.68 -19.57
CA GLN A 74 -14.02 -9.52 -21.00
C GLN A 74 -15.32 -9.12 -21.74
N GLU A 75 -16.42 -9.78 -21.41
CA GLU A 75 -17.72 -9.45 -21.97
C GLU A 75 -18.20 -8.07 -21.54
N ALA A 76 -17.99 -7.69 -20.27
CA ALA A 76 -18.28 -6.36 -19.75
C ALA A 76 -17.52 -5.28 -20.53
N ALA A 77 -16.23 -5.48 -20.78
CA ALA A 77 -15.42 -4.57 -21.59
C ALA A 77 -15.95 -4.42 -23.01
N LYS A 78 -16.37 -5.53 -23.68
CA LYS A 78 -16.99 -5.51 -25.01
C LYS A 78 -18.31 -4.74 -25.02
N ARG A 79 -19.10 -4.83 -23.94
CA ARG A 79 -20.36 -4.09 -23.78
C ARG A 79 -20.16 -2.64 -23.35
N GLY A 80 -18.91 -2.17 -23.17
CA GLY A 80 -18.61 -0.81 -22.72
C GLY A 80 -19.00 -0.53 -21.26
N LYS A 81 -19.12 -1.58 -20.41
CA LYS A 81 -19.41 -1.40 -18.99
C LYS A 81 -18.17 -0.85 -18.27
N ILE A 82 -18.38 -0.03 -17.26
CA ILE A 82 -17.32 0.51 -16.42
C ILE A 82 -16.76 -0.63 -15.56
N ILE A 83 -15.45 -0.84 -15.64
CA ILE A 83 -14.70 -1.78 -14.79
C ILE A 83 -13.78 -0.96 -13.92
N THR A 84 -13.93 -1.09 -12.60
CA THR A 84 -13.20 -0.30 -11.59
C THR A 84 -12.85 -1.18 -10.39
N ASN A 85 -12.28 -0.59 -9.34
CA ASN A 85 -12.07 -1.23 -8.04
C ASN A 85 -12.38 -0.27 -6.87
N ASP A 86 -12.37 -0.81 -5.66
CA ASP A 86 -12.64 -0.05 -4.44
C ASP A 86 -11.64 1.09 -4.20
N SER A 87 -10.38 0.92 -4.60
CA SER A 87 -9.35 1.95 -4.45
C SER A 87 -9.56 3.11 -5.41
N GLN A 88 -9.97 2.86 -6.67
CA GLN A 88 -10.33 3.91 -7.60
C GLN A 88 -11.54 4.71 -7.10
N LEU A 89 -12.61 4.01 -6.68
CA LEU A 89 -13.80 4.68 -6.14
C LEU A 89 -13.49 5.48 -4.88
N PHE A 90 -12.60 4.98 -4.03
CA PHE A 90 -12.13 5.71 -2.87
C PHE A 90 -11.39 6.99 -3.27
N MET A 91 -10.46 6.90 -4.23
CA MET A 91 -9.68 8.05 -4.73
C MET A 91 -10.56 9.11 -5.42
N GLU A 92 -11.64 8.70 -6.07
CA GLU A 92 -12.62 9.63 -6.68
C GLU A 92 -13.43 10.40 -5.64
N ALA A 93 -13.67 9.79 -4.47
CA ALA A 93 -14.57 10.33 -3.46
C ALA A 93 -13.86 11.01 -2.28
N VAL A 94 -12.61 10.68 -2.00
CA VAL A 94 -11.87 11.27 -0.88
C VAL A 94 -11.42 12.70 -1.19
N HIS A 95 -11.61 13.61 -0.24
CA HIS A 95 -11.18 15.01 -0.35
C HIS A 95 -9.92 15.33 0.45
N ALA A 96 -9.46 14.40 1.28
CA ALA A 96 -8.23 14.54 2.07
C ALA A 96 -6.99 14.25 1.21
N PRO A 97 -5.82 14.83 1.53
CA PRO A 97 -4.56 14.44 0.93
C PRO A 97 -4.28 12.95 1.12
N VAL A 98 -3.83 12.29 0.05
CA VAL A 98 -3.54 10.85 0.05
C VAL A 98 -2.08 10.59 -0.23
N ILE A 99 -1.47 9.75 0.59
CA ILE A 99 -0.18 9.10 0.36
C ILE A 99 -0.45 7.69 -0.14
N GLY A 100 0.09 7.31 -1.29
CA GLY A 100 0.02 5.96 -1.84
C GLY A 100 1.38 5.27 -1.84
N ILE A 101 1.45 4.06 -1.31
CA ILE A 101 2.70 3.30 -1.19
C ILE A 101 2.55 1.96 -1.91
N THR A 102 3.40 1.73 -2.92
CA THR A 102 3.48 0.46 -3.65
C THR A 102 4.92 -0.08 -3.69
N GLY A 103 5.07 -1.31 -4.14
CA GLY A 103 6.34 -2.01 -4.29
C GLY A 103 6.12 -3.51 -4.35
N SER A 104 7.13 -4.27 -4.73
CA SER A 104 7.11 -5.73 -4.66
C SER A 104 7.15 -6.20 -3.22
N SER A 105 8.00 -5.59 -2.39
CA SER A 105 8.16 -5.87 -0.95
C SER A 105 8.18 -4.57 -0.13
N GLY A 106 8.10 -4.69 1.20
CA GLY A 106 8.23 -3.57 2.14
C GLY A 106 6.97 -2.73 2.35
N LYS A 107 5.97 -2.80 1.48
CA LYS A 107 4.75 -1.96 1.51
C LYS A 107 4.14 -1.82 2.90
N THR A 108 3.76 -2.94 3.53
CA THR A 108 3.06 -2.93 4.82
C THR A 108 3.89 -2.28 5.92
N THR A 109 5.18 -2.60 6.00
CA THR A 109 6.09 -2.01 6.99
C THR A 109 6.22 -0.51 6.77
N THR A 110 6.46 -0.07 5.54
CA THR A 110 6.58 1.35 5.19
C THR A 110 5.27 2.11 5.44
N THR A 111 4.12 1.53 5.05
CA THR A 111 2.80 2.15 5.28
C THR A 111 2.49 2.29 6.78
N THR A 112 2.81 1.26 7.58
CA THR A 112 2.61 1.31 9.03
C THR A 112 3.53 2.34 9.69
N LEU A 113 4.81 2.39 9.28
CA LEU A 113 5.75 3.40 9.78
C LEU A 113 5.34 4.82 9.39
N ALA A 114 4.96 5.06 8.14
CA ALA A 114 4.46 6.36 7.69
C ALA A 114 3.21 6.78 8.48
N GLY A 115 2.31 5.81 8.76
CA GLY A 115 1.15 6.03 9.63
C GLY A 115 1.53 6.50 11.02
N ARG A 116 2.48 5.82 11.66
CA ARG A 116 2.98 6.20 13.01
C ARG A 116 3.63 7.59 13.02
N ILE A 117 4.44 7.89 12.00
CA ILE A 117 5.05 9.23 11.86
C ILE A 117 3.93 10.28 11.74
N ALA A 118 2.92 10.00 10.91
CA ALA A 118 1.80 10.91 10.72
C ALA A 118 0.95 11.09 12.00
N GLU A 119 0.71 10.02 12.76
CA GLU A 119 0.00 10.08 14.06
C GLU A 119 0.71 10.98 15.08
N VAL A 120 2.03 11.06 15.03
CA VAL A 120 2.82 11.99 15.86
C VAL A 120 2.74 13.43 15.33
N GLY A 121 2.95 13.60 14.02
CA GLY A 121 3.06 14.94 13.40
C GLY A 121 1.71 15.64 13.19
N ILE A 122 0.62 14.89 13.14
CA ILE A 122 -0.72 15.43 12.93
C ILE A 122 -1.47 15.53 14.26
N GLN A 123 -1.84 16.73 14.64
CA GLN A 123 -2.53 16.98 15.89
C GLN A 123 -4.05 17.15 15.68
N PRO A 124 -4.88 16.79 16.68
CA PRO A 124 -6.32 17.06 16.66
C PRO A 124 -6.62 18.54 16.32
N PRO A 125 -7.70 18.83 15.57
CA PRO A 125 -8.81 17.92 15.20
C PRO A 125 -8.60 17.10 13.92
N ARG A 126 -7.39 17.09 13.35
CA ARG A 126 -7.03 16.30 12.17
C ARG A 126 -6.79 14.84 12.56
N ASN A 127 -7.13 13.92 11.68
CA ASN A 127 -6.93 12.48 11.87
C ASN A 127 -6.01 11.91 10.80
N VAL A 128 -5.42 10.75 11.13
CA VAL A 128 -4.65 9.93 10.20
C VAL A 128 -5.43 8.64 9.91
N TRP A 129 -5.58 8.32 8.65
CA TRP A 129 -6.31 7.14 8.19
C TRP A 129 -5.36 6.21 7.42
N VAL A 130 -5.15 5.01 7.92
CA VAL A 130 -4.22 4.03 7.31
C VAL A 130 -5.00 2.81 6.83
N GLY A 131 -4.87 2.47 5.53
CA GLY A 131 -5.61 1.36 4.96
C GLY A 131 -5.17 0.95 3.54
N GLY A 132 -6.14 0.55 2.73
CA GLY A 132 -5.92 0.05 1.38
C GLY A 132 -5.80 -1.48 1.33
N ASN A 133 -4.72 -2.02 0.79
CA ASN A 133 -4.47 -3.45 0.74
C ASN A 133 -4.26 -4.08 2.14
N ILE A 134 -4.09 -3.27 3.16
CA ILE A 134 -3.96 -3.63 4.57
C ILE A 134 -4.98 -2.89 5.44
N GLY A 135 -5.08 -3.28 6.69
CA GLY A 135 -5.87 -2.56 7.69
C GLY A 135 -7.36 -2.53 7.35
N LEU A 136 -8.00 -1.40 7.57
CA LEU A 136 -9.41 -1.17 7.32
C LEU A 136 -9.67 -0.85 5.84
N PRO A 137 -10.78 -1.32 5.25
CA PRO A 137 -11.23 -0.86 3.94
C PRO A 137 -11.81 0.56 4.09
N LEU A 138 -10.97 1.58 3.81
CA LEU A 138 -11.28 2.99 4.13
C LEU A 138 -12.50 3.54 3.39
N ILE A 139 -12.94 2.90 2.30
CA ILE A 139 -14.17 3.29 1.58
C ILE A 139 -15.40 3.27 2.49
N GLU A 140 -15.43 2.44 3.52
CA GLU A 140 -16.53 2.37 4.48
C GLU A 140 -16.58 3.60 5.42
N TYR A 141 -15.46 4.32 5.53
CA TYR A 141 -15.25 5.46 6.43
C TYR A 141 -15.18 6.81 5.70
N LEU A 142 -15.50 6.87 4.40
CA LEU A 142 -15.42 8.09 3.59
C LEU A 142 -16.18 9.27 4.20
N ASP A 143 -17.34 9.01 4.80
CA ASP A 143 -18.16 10.05 5.45
C ASP A 143 -17.50 10.63 6.72
N GLU A 144 -16.52 9.94 7.30
CA GLU A 144 -15.79 10.33 8.51
C GLU A 144 -14.48 11.06 8.19
N ILE A 145 -13.91 10.82 6.99
CA ILE A 145 -12.66 11.42 6.53
C ILE A 145 -12.89 12.87 6.13
N LYS A 146 -12.23 13.78 6.82
CA LYS A 146 -12.36 15.22 6.59
C LYS A 146 -11.28 15.72 5.61
N PRO A 147 -11.53 16.83 4.88
CA PRO A 147 -10.56 17.37 3.92
C PRO A 147 -9.18 17.71 4.51
N ASN A 148 -9.10 17.99 5.81
CA ASN A 148 -7.84 18.29 6.50
C ASN A 148 -7.14 17.06 7.09
N ASP A 149 -7.76 15.89 7.06
CA ASP A 149 -7.13 14.65 7.51
C ASP A 149 -6.00 14.24 6.56
N LEU A 150 -5.26 13.20 6.91
CA LEU A 150 -4.26 12.57 6.05
C LEU A 150 -4.61 11.10 5.87
N VAL A 151 -4.62 10.65 4.62
CA VAL A 151 -4.87 9.25 4.28
C VAL A 151 -3.58 8.61 3.78
N ILE A 152 -3.28 7.40 4.25
CA ILE A 152 -2.11 6.61 3.83
C ILE A 152 -2.59 5.25 3.34
N LEU A 153 -2.38 4.97 2.05
CA LEU A 153 -2.84 3.75 1.39
C LEU A 153 -1.68 2.82 1.00
N GLU A 154 -1.75 1.58 1.44
CA GLU A 154 -1.00 0.52 0.76
C GLU A 154 -1.72 0.14 -0.53
N LEU A 155 -1.03 0.20 -1.67
CA LEU A 155 -1.58 -0.11 -2.98
C LEU A 155 -0.86 -1.29 -3.63
N SER A 156 -1.61 -2.34 -3.98
CA SER A 156 -1.11 -3.48 -4.75
C SER A 156 -1.09 -3.18 -6.25
N SER A 157 -0.34 -3.97 -7.05
CA SER A 157 -0.36 -3.85 -8.52
C SER A 157 -1.76 -4.07 -9.09
N PHE A 158 -2.53 -4.99 -8.51
CA PHE A 158 -3.90 -5.29 -8.95
C PHE A 158 -4.88 -4.13 -8.73
N GLN A 159 -4.71 -3.36 -7.66
CA GLN A 159 -5.50 -2.15 -7.43
C GLN A 159 -5.08 -1.06 -8.42
N LEU A 160 -3.77 -0.86 -8.59
CA LEU A 160 -3.23 0.16 -9.49
C LEU A 160 -3.61 -0.06 -10.96
N GLU A 161 -3.76 -1.31 -11.44
CA GLU A 161 -4.19 -1.60 -12.81
C GLU A 161 -5.47 -0.87 -13.24
N GLN A 162 -6.39 -0.62 -12.31
CA GLN A 162 -7.68 0.02 -12.57
C GLN A 162 -7.70 1.50 -12.17
N MET A 163 -6.64 2.00 -11.53
CA MET A 163 -6.61 3.38 -11.06
C MET A 163 -6.25 4.36 -12.18
N THR A 164 -6.94 5.49 -12.20
CA THR A 164 -6.73 6.62 -13.10
C THR A 164 -6.54 7.94 -12.35
N ILE A 165 -6.25 7.86 -11.06
CA ILE A 165 -5.95 8.99 -10.18
C ILE A 165 -4.71 8.61 -9.37
N SER A 166 -3.70 9.48 -9.36
CA SER A 166 -2.51 9.31 -8.52
C SER A 166 -2.72 9.93 -7.15
N PRO A 167 -2.15 9.34 -6.07
CA PRO A 167 -2.04 10.00 -4.78
C PRO A 167 -1.18 11.27 -4.84
N HIS A 168 -1.40 12.22 -3.93
CA HIS A 168 -0.61 13.45 -3.79
C HIS A 168 0.88 13.16 -3.49
N VAL A 169 1.13 12.13 -2.67
CA VAL A 169 2.48 11.56 -2.50
C VAL A 169 2.43 10.11 -2.94
N SER A 170 3.20 9.76 -3.96
CA SER A 170 3.20 8.44 -4.61
C SER A 170 4.56 7.78 -4.44
N ALA A 171 4.64 6.70 -3.64
CA ALA A 171 5.89 6.02 -3.36
C ALA A 171 5.98 4.66 -4.07
N VAL A 172 7.12 4.42 -4.75
CA VAL A 172 7.47 3.12 -5.32
C VAL A 172 8.73 2.59 -4.65
N LEU A 173 8.58 1.56 -3.80
CA LEU A 173 9.66 1.07 -2.94
C LEU A 173 10.69 0.25 -3.71
N ASN A 174 10.21 -0.67 -4.53
CA ASN A 174 11.02 -1.56 -5.36
C ASN A 174 10.14 -2.26 -6.40
N ILE A 175 10.75 -2.71 -7.50
CA ILE A 175 10.10 -3.53 -8.52
C ILE A 175 11.02 -4.71 -8.82
N THR A 176 10.72 -5.85 -8.21
CA THR A 176 11.43 -7.13 -8.38
C THR A 176 10.43 -8.21 -8.78
N PRO A 177 10.85 -9.32 -9.39
CA PRO A 177 9.95 -10.40 -9.81
C PRO A 177 9.01 -10.84 -8.67
N ASN A 178 7.71 -10.72 -8.91
CA ASN A 178 6.68 -11.14 -7.98
C ASN A 178 5.33 -11.21 -8.75
N HIS A 179 4.43 -12.11 -8.32
CA HIS A 179 3.10 -12.26 -8.92
C HIS A 179 3.10 -12.51 -10.45
N LEU A 180 4.12 -13.21 -10.98
CA LEU A 180 4.19 -13.57 -12.39
C LEU A 180 3.19 -14.67 -12.80
N ASP A 181 2.48 -15.25 -11.85
CA ASP A 181 1.29 -16.08 -12.04
C ASP A 181 0.05 -15.24 -12.44
N ARG A 182 0.10 -13.91 -12.25
CA ARG A 182 -1.02 -12.99 -12.47
C ARG A 182 -0.71 -11.90 -13.51
N HIS A 183 0.50 -11.38 -13.54
CA HIS A 183 1.00 -10.50 -14.58
C HIS A 183 1.79 -11.35 -15.58
N ALA A 184 1.45 -11.28 -16.86
CA ALA A 184 2.05 -12.15 -17.88
C ALA A 184 3.57 -11.93 -18.02
N THR A 185 4.03 -10.70 -17.80
CA THR A 185 5.45 -10.30 -17.91
C THR A 185 5.85 -9.35 -16.78
N MET A 186 7.17 -9.13 -16.62
CA MET A 186 7.70 -8.11 -15.73
C MET A 186 7.35 -6.69 -16.21
N GLU A 187 7.22 -6.50 -17.51
CA GLU A 187 6.79 -5.25 -18.13
C GLU A 187 5.35 -4.91 -17.72
N ASP A 188 4.42 -5.88 -17.76
CA ASP A 188 3.03 -5.68 -17.31
C ASP A 188 2.98 -5.38 -15.82
N TYR A 189 3.76 -6.09 -15.01
CA TYR A 189 3.84 -5.85 -13.57
C TYR A 189 4.39 -4.46 -13.25
N THR A 190 5.43 -4.04 -13.96
CA THR A 190 6.03 -2.70 -13.84
C THR A 190 5.05 -1.63 -14.30
N ALA A 191 4.38 -1.82 -15.44
CA ALA A 191 3.37 -0.91 -15.95
C ALA A 191 2.20 -0.74 -14.97
N ALA A 192 1.72 -1.84 -14.36
CA ALA A 192 0.67 -1.78 -13.34
C ALA A 192 1.10 -0.91 -12.14
N LYS A 193 2.34 -1.05 -11.63
CA LYS A 193 2.84 -0.23 -10.52
C LYS A 193 3.10 1.22 -10.91
N ALA A 194 3.57 1.44 -12.14
CA ALA A 194 3.85 2.77 -12.64
C ALA A 194 2.61 3.68 -12.70
N ARG A 195 1.41 3.09 -12.78
CA ARG A 195 0.15 3.86 -12.78
C ARG A 195 -0.01 4.75 -11.55
N ILE A 196 0.66 4.44 -10.44
CA ILE A 196 0.65 5.32 -9.25
C ILE A 196 1.23 6.71 -9.57
N LEU A 197 2.05 6.85 -10.64
CA LEU A 197 2.68 8.09 -11.08
C LEU A 197 2.02 8.68 -12.33
N ASP A 198 1.33 7.86 -13.15
CA ASP A 198 0.89 8.23 -14.50
C ASP A 198 -0.13 9.38 -14.52
N PHE A 199 -0.84 9.59 -13.41
CA PHE A 199 -1.91 10.59 -13.28
C PHE A 199 -1.54 11.73 -12.33
N GLN A 200 -0.26 11.86 -11.96
CA GLN A 200 0.23 12.96 -11.12
C GLN A 200 -0.01 14.33 -11.76
N HIS A 201 -0.27 15.31 -10.91
CA HIS A 201 -0.24 16.72 -11.21
C HIS A 201 1.15 17.33 -10.89
N PRO A 202 1.48 18.53 -11.37
CA PRO A 202 2.76 19.17 -11.11
C PRO A 202 3.06 19.43 -9.63
N GLU A 203 2.03 19.55 -8.79
CA GLU A 203 2.10 19.74 -7.35
C GLU A 203 2.29 18.45 -6.55
N ASP A 204 2.10 17.29 -7.18
CA ASP A 204 2.24 15.99 -6.53
C ASP A 204 3.73 15.63 -6.35
N VAL A 205 3.99 14.69 -5.43
CA VAL A 205 5.34 14.24 -5.12
C VAL A 205 5.50 12.75 -5.42
N ALA A 206 6.53 12.40 -6.20
CA ALA A 206 6.98 11.03 -6.37
C ALA A 206 8.10 10.71 -5.38
N VAL A 207 8.03 9.56 -4.71
CA VAL A 207 9.08 9.06 -3.82
C VAL A 207 9.62 7.75 -4.38
N LEU A 208 10.87 7.77 -4.89
CA LEU A 208 11.49 6.64 -5.58
C LEU A 208 12.73 6.12 -4.85
N ASN A 209 12.92 4.80 -4.89
CA ASN A 209 14.15 4.18 -4.44
C ASN A 209 15.24 4.36 -5.52
N ARG A 210 16.26 5.18 -5.24
CA ARG A 210 17.34 5.47 -6.21
C ARG A 210 18.32 4.31 -6.40
N GLU A 211 18.27 3.29 -5.55
CA GLU A 211 19.14 2.12 -5.59
C GLU A 211 18.42 0.85 -6.10
N ASP A 212 17.10 0.93 -6.30
CA ASP A 212 16.33 -0.14 -6.95
C ASP A 212 16.15 0.19 -8.43
N ALA A 213 16.73 -0.62 -9.30
CA ALA A 213 16.71 -0.38 -10.74
C ALA A 213 15.28 -0.27 -11.30
N GLY A 214 14.34 -1.08 -10.80
CA GLY A 214 12.96 -1.08 -11.26
C GLY A 214 12.19 0.16 -10.81
N SER A 215 12.37 0.60 -9.55
CA SER A 215 11.79 1.85 -9.04
C SER A 215 12.39 3.05 -9.75
N TRP A 216 13.72 3.12 -9.88
CA TRP A 216 14.39 4.25 -10.50
C TRP A 216 14.14 4.38 -12.00
N ALA A 217 13.88 3.27 -12.69
CA ALA A 217 13.49 3.28 -14.10
C ALA A 217 12.15 4.02 -14.35
N LEU A 218 11.35 4.27 -13.32
CA LEU A 218 10.11 5.04 -13.42
C LEU A 218 10.33 6.56 -13.38
N LEU A 219 11.55 7.04 -13.17
CA LEU A 219 11.88 8.48 -13.14
C LEU A 219 11.27 9.28 -14.30
N PRO A 220 11.28 8.80 -15.58
CA PRO A 220 10.68 9.53 -16.69
C PRO A 220 9.15 9.70 -16.61
N ARG A 221 8.47 8.99 -15.69
CA ARG A 221 7.02 9.09 -15.49
C ARG A 221 6.63 10.13 -14.42
N VAL A 222 7.60 10.62 -13.65
CA VAL A 222 7.39 11.65 -12.63
C VAL A 222 6.98 12.95 -13.28
N LYS A 223 5.86 13.52 -12.88
CA LYS A 223 5.33 14.80 -13.41
C LYS A 223 5.46 15.96 -12.43
N GLY A 224 5.50 15.66 -11.15
CA GLY A 224 5.63 16.60 -10.05
C GLY A 224 7.04 16.65 -9.46
N CYS A 225 7.11 16.90 -8.17
CA CYS A 225 8.38 16.93 -7.44
C CYS A 225 8.92 15.50 -7.23
N LEU A 226 10.23 15.36 -7.22
CA LEU A 226 10.91 14.09 -6.94
C LEU A 226 11.61 14.13 -5.60
N VAL A 227 11.30 13.18 -4.76
CA VAL A 227 12.02 12.82 -3.53
C VAL A 227 12.58 11.41 -3.71
N SER A 228 13.74 11.13 -3.16
CA SER A 228 14.34 9.80 -3.26
C SER A 228 14.69 9.22 -1.88
N PHE A 229 14.89 7.92 -1.82
CA PHE A 229 15.47 7.26 -0.66
C PHE A 229 16.48 6.18 -1.08
N GLY A 230 17.40 5.88 -0.20
CA GLY A 230 18.45 4.88 -0.39
C GLY A 230 19.52 5.01 0.69
N PHE A 231 20.51 4.13 0.70
CA PHE A 231 21.63 4.20 1.64
C PHE A 231 22.64 5.29 1.27
N GLU A 232 22.91 5.42 -0.02
CA GLU A 232 23.83 6.43 -0.51
C GLU A 232 23.20 7.81 -0.47
N LYS A 233 24.04 8.84 -0.33
CA LYS A 233 23.59 10.23 -0.37
C LYS A 233 23.02 10.57 -1.74
N PRO A 234 21.86 11.26 -1.82
CA PRO A 234 21.33 11.72 -3.09
C PRO A 234 22.27 12.76 -3.72
N LYS A 235 22.23 12.85 -5.06
CA LYS A 235 22.97 13.87 -5.80
C LYS A 235 22.54 15.27 -5.37
N GLU A 236 23.43 16.24 -5.55
CA GLU A 236 23.10 17.64 -5.26
C GLU A 236 21.86 18.08 -6.07
N GLY A 237 20.92 18.72 -5.38
CA GLY A 237 19.64 19.17 -5.95
C GLY A 237 18.54 18.10 -5.99
N LEU A 238 18.81 16.91 -5.48
CA LEU A 238 17.80 15.86 -5.30
C LEU A 238 17.49 15.69 -3.81
N ASP A 239 16.25 15.90 -3.44
CA ASP A 239 15.79 15.70 -2.07
C ASP A 239 15.67 14.21 -1.73
N GLY A 240 15.90 13.89 -0.46
CA GLY A 240 15.73 12.49 -0.06
C GLY A 240 16.37 12.09 1.26
N THR A 241 16.05 10.89 1.68
CA THR A 241 16.64 10.24 2.86
C THR A 241 17.82 9.37 2.47
N TYR A 242 18.81 9.29 3.37
CA TYR A 242 20.01 8.47 3.19
C TYR A 242 20.66 8.11 4.52
N LEU A 243 21.68 7.25 4.45
CA LEU A 243 22.44 6.82 5.62
C LEU A 243 23.85 7.43 5.55
N GLU A 244 24.26 8.19 6.56
CA GLU A 244 25.60 8.75 6.65
C GLU A 244 26.17 8.57 8.07
N ASN A 245 27.33 7.93 8.20
CA ASN A 245 27.99 7.69 9.48
C ASN A 245 27.10 7.07 10.56
N GLY A 246 26.21 6.15 10.16
CA GLY A 246 25.25 5.48 11.06
C GLY A 246 24.05 6.35 11.46
N SER A 247 23.84 7.49 10.83
CA SER A 247 22.66 8.35 11.01
C SER A 247 21.74 8.29 9.79
N ILE A 248 20.43 8.23 10.03
CA ILE A 248 19.42 8.46 9.02
C ILE A 248 19.32 9.98 8.81
N MET A 249 19.58 10.40 7.59
CA MET A 249 19.64 11.81 7.18
C MET A 249 18.50 12.17 6.24
N TRP A 250 18.07 13.42 6.29
CA TRP A 250 17.23 14.07 5.29
C TRP A 250 17.99 15.18 4.57
N GLN A 251 17.94 15.21 3.25
CA GLN A 251 18.44 16.29 2.44
C GLN A 251 17.28 16.99 1.73
N GLU A 252 17.23 18.33 1.85
CA GLU A 252 16.30 19.20 1.15
C GLU A 252 17.09 20.37 0.53
N GLY A 253 17.24 20.35 -0.77
CA GLY A 253 18.13 21.27 -1.48
C GLY A 253 19.57 21.15 -0.98
N LYS A 254 20.05 22.20 -0.30
CA LYS A 254 21.39 22.24 0.33
C LYS A 254 21.34 21.98 1.84
N HIS A 255 20.17 21.91 2.43
CA HIS A 255 20.01 21.66 3.85
C HIS A 255 20.05 20.16 4.13
N GLN A 256 20.72 19.79 5.21
CA GLN A 256 20.83 18.42 5.68
C GLN A 256 20.49 18.38 7.16
N VAL A 257 19.65 17.44 7.52
CA VAL A 257 19.18 17.25 8.91
C VAL A 257 19.35 15.80 9.30
N GLU A 258 19.97 15.57 10.45
CA GLU A 258 19.97 14.26 11.07
C GLU A 258 18.58 13.97 11.66
N LEU A 259 17.94 12.91 11.19
CA LEU A 259 16.66 12.47 11.74
C LEU A 259 16.91 11.69 13.04
N PHE A 260 17.71 10.64 12.98
CA PHE A 260 18.08 9.81 14.13
C PHE A 260 19.20 8.83 13.76
N ARG A 261 19.78 8.19 14.80
CA ARG A 261 20.79 7.12 14.64
C ARG A 261 20.12 5.82 14.20
N GLN A 262 20.77 5.05 13.29
CA GLN A 262 20.24 3.76 12.84
C GLN A 262 20.07 2.75 13.98
N GLU A 263 20.86 2.87 15.06
CA GLU A 263 20.75 2.02 16.26
C GLU A 263 19.42 2.19 17.02
N ASN A 264 18.70 3.27 16.75
CA ASN A 264 17.34 3.49 17.28
C ASN A 264 16.28 2.67 16.51
N VAL A 265 16.65 2.07 15.36
CA VAL A 265 15.78 1.21 14.58
C VAL A 265 15.84 -0.21 15.16
N VAL A 266 14.78 -0.62 15.82
CA VAL A 266 14.71 -1.95 16.48
C VAL A 266 14.52 -3.09 15.45
N LEU A 267 14.03 -2.78 14.25
CA LEU A 267 13.75 -3.75 13.20
C LEU A 267 15.04 -4.40 12.68
N PRO A 268 15.17 -5.73 12.71
CA PRO A 268 16.34 -6.42 12.17
C PRO A 268 16.38 -6.38 10.65
N GLY A 269 17.60 -6.41 10.13
CA GLY A 269 17.88 -6.58 8.70
C GLY A 269 17.92 -5.29 7.88
N ARG A 270 18.85 -5.30 6.92
CA ARG A 270 19.13 -4.16 6.04
C ARG A 270 17.91 -3.71 5.22
N TYR A 271 17.06 -4.64 4.81
CA TYR A 271 15.84 -4.31 4.07
C TYR A 271 14.84 -3.48 4.91
N ASN A 272 14.84 -3.63 6.23
CA ASN A 272 14.00 -2.80 7.10
C ASN A 272 14.54 -1.37 7.23
N LEU A 273 15.85 -1.16 7.11
CA LEU A 273 16.40 0.20 7.01
C LEU A 273 15.92 0.90 5.72
N TYR A 274 15.80 0.18 4.58
CA TYR A 274 15.14 0.75 3.40
C TYR A 274 13.69 1.14 3.66
N ASN A 275 12.93 0.30 4.39
CA ASN A 275 11.54 0.62 4.75
C ASN A 275 11.46 1.87 5.64
N VAL A 276 12.42 2.04 6.56
CA VAL A 276 12.52 3.22 7.43
C VAL A 276 12.88 4.47 6.62
N LEU A 277 13.91 4.39 5.75
CA LEU A 277 14.28 5.49 4.86
C LEU A 277 13.10 5.90 3.97
N ALA A 278 12.37 4.93 3.40
CA ALA A 278 11.19 5.19 2.60
C ALA A 278 10.07 5.85 3.41
N ALA A 279 9.79 5.37 4.62
CA ALA A 279 8.74 5.93 5.47
C ALA A 279 9.04 7.38 5.87
N CYS A 280 10.30 7.68 6.22
CA CYS A 280 10.75 9.05 6.50
C CYS A 280 10.62 9.93 5.25
N ALA A 281 11.10 9.47 4.08
CA ALA A 281 11.01 10.22 2.83
C ALA A 281 9.54 10.55 2.46
N VAL A 282 8.65 9.58 2.59
CA VAL A 282 7.21 9.73 2.34
C VAL A 282 6.57 10.73 3.31
N ALA A 283 6.90 10.63 4.59
CA ALA A 283 6.35 11.51 5.61
C ALA A 283 6.81 12.97 5.42
N LEU A 284 8.11 13.18 5.18
CA LEU A 284 8.67 14.50 4.93
C LEU A 284 8.16 15.10 3.60
N ALA A 285 8.01 14.27 2.56
CA ALA A 285 7.37 14.67 1.30
C ALA A 285 5.91 15.12 1.48
N ALA A 286 5.22 14.58 2.49
CA ALA A 286 3.86 14.98 2.85
C ALA A 286 3.81 16.20 3.78
N GLY A 287 4.94 16.84 4.07
CA GLY A 287 5.05 18.05 4.91
C GLY A 287 5.08 17.78 6.42
N LEU A 288 5.34 16.55 6.85
CA LEU A 288 5.61 16.24 8.25
C LEU A 288 7.06 16.63 8.59
N ASP A 289 7.35 16.92 9.84
CA ASP A 289 8.67 17.37 10.27
C ASP A 289 9.61 16.23 10.73
N ALA A 290 10.87 16.58 10.95
CA ALA A 290 11.90 15.64 11.38
C ALA A 290 11.65 15.08 12.78
N ASP A 291 11.01 15.84 13.66
CA ASP A 291 10.71 15.40 15.03
C ASP A 291 9.61 14.33 15.02
N ALA A 292 8.58 14.50 14.19
CA ALA A 292 7.58 13.48 13.96
C ALA A 292 8.20 12.18 13.40
N ALA A 293 9.14 12.31 12.45
CA ALA A 293 9.85 11.15 11.91
C ALA A 293 10.65 10.41 13.00
N ARG A 294 11.37 11.15 13.85
CA ARG A 294 12.16 10.60 14.97
C ARG A 294 11.30 9.83 15.98
N GLU A 295 10.22 10.47 16.41
CA GLU A 295 9.33 9.90 17.43
C GLU A 295 8.51 8.72 16.86
N GLY A 296 7.98 8.83 15.65
CA GLY A 296 7.17 7.80 15.01
C GLY A 296 7.94 6.50 14.74
N ILE A 297 9.25 6.58 14.46
CA ILE A 297 10.11 5.39 14.29
C ILE A 297 10.50 4.77 15.64
N SER A 298 10.61 5.58 16.69
CA SER A 298 11.07 5.10 18.00
C SER A 298 10.20 3.97 18.52
N GLY A 299 10.84 2.89 18.98
CA GLY A 299 10.16 1.74 19.58
C GLY A 299 9.29 0.91 18.64
N PHE A 300 9.34 1.13 17.33
CA PHE A 300 8.61 0.29 16.39
C PHE A 300 9.25 -1.10 16.27
N ALA A 301 8.60 -2.11 16.84
CA ALA A 301 9.08 -3.49 16.87
C ALA A 301 8.67 -4.34 15.66
N GLY A 302 7.99 -3.76 14.66
CA GLY A 302 7.57 -4.45 13.44
C GLY A 302 6.07 -4.66 13.31
N VAL A 303 5.69 -5.34 12.25
CA VAL A 303 4.31 -5.69 11.94
C VAL A 303 4.09 -7.16 12.29
N LYS A 304 2.94 -7.50 12.85
CA LYS A 304 2.59 -8.90 13.19
C LYS A 304 2.81 -9.82 11.99
N HIS A 305 3.35 -11.01 12.26
CA HIS A 305 3.68 -12.04 11.28
C HIS A 305 4.78 -11.69 10.26
N ARG A 306 5.49 -10.55 10.43
CA ARG A 306 6.59 -10.09 9.58
C ARG A 306 7.85 -9.93 10.40
N LEU A 307 8.60 -11.00 10.55
CA LEU A 307 9.79 -11.06 11.41
C LEU A 307 9.48 -10.51 12.81
N GLU A 308 8.32 -10.87 13.32
CA GLU A 308 7.79 -10.46 14.61
C GLU A 308 8.53 -11.23 15.72
N LEU A 309 9.23 -10.51 16.61
CA LEU A 309 9.81 -11.13 17.80
C LEU A 309 8.67 -11.55 18.72
N VAL A 310 8.46 -12.87 18.86
CA VAL A 310 7.38 -13.42 19.69
C VAL A 310 7.81 -13.53 21.14
N ARG A 311 9.06 -13.99 21.37
CA ARG A 311 9.63 -14.15 22.71
C ARG A 311 11.13 -14.38 22.66
N GLU A 312 11.78 -14.19 23.79
CA GLU A 312 13.13 -14.64 24.06
C GLU A 312 13.14 -15.61 25.26
N VAL A 313 13.81 -16.75 25.11
CA VAL A 313 13.94 -17.76 26.16
C VAL A 313 15.38 -18.24 26.19
N ASN A 314 16.06 -18.10 27.36
CA ASN A 314 17.46 -18.51 27.57
C ASN A 314 18.42 -17.94 26.51
N GLY A 315 18.23 -16.69 26.09
CA GLY A 315 19.04 -16.03 25.08
C GLY A 315 18.71 -16.43 23.62
N VAL A 316 17.71 -17.30 23.41
CA VAL A 316 17.21 -17.67 22.08
C VAL A 316 16.00 -16.81 21.73
N ARG A 317 16.09 -16.05 20.64
CA ARG A 317 15.02 -15.22 20.12
C ARG A 317 14.15 -16.00 19.14
N TRP A 318 12.83 -15.93 19.31
CA TRP A 318 11.84 -16.62 18.48
C TRP A 318 11.07 -15.61 17.63
N PHE A 319 11.16 -15.76 16.31
CA PHE A 319 10.51 -14.86 15.38
C PHE A 319 9.38 -15.56 14.61
N ASN A 320 8.26 -14.84 14.44
CA ASN A 320 7.16 -15.25 13.57
C ASN A 320 7.27 -14.52 12.22
N ASN A 321 7.46 -15.29 11.15
CA ASN A 321 7.49 -14.77 9.79
C ASN A 321 6.54 -15.55 8.86
N SER A 322 5.37 -15.92 9.37
CA SER A 322 4.38 -16.72 8.64
C SER A 322 3.83 -16.08 7.37
N ILE A 323 4.09 -14.77 7.17
CA ILE A 323 3.76 -14.05 5.93
C ILE A 323 4.69 -14.39 4.75
N ALA A 324 5.87 -14.96 5.02
CA ALA A 324 6.82 -15.35 3.98
C ALA A 324 6.35 -16.65 3.31
N THR A 325 5.67 -16.52 2.20
CA THR A 325 5.10 -17.64 1.43
C THR A 325 5.91 -17.99 0.19
N THR A 326 7.09 -17.38 0.01
CA THR A 326 8.01 -17.65 -1.11
C THR A 326 9.43 -17.82 -0.60
N PRO A 327 10.27 -18.61 -1.31
CA PRO A 327 11.68 -18.84 -0.95
C PRO A 327 12.46 -17.52 -0.81
N GLU A 328 12.26 -16.57 -1.72
CA GLU A 328 12.98 -15.28 -1.74
C GLU A 328 12.71 -14.47 -0.47
N ARG A 329 11.47 -14.48 0.02
CA ARG A 329 11.11 -13.82 1.28
C ARG A 329 11.73 -14.50 2.49
N THR A 330 11.84 -15.82 2.46
CA THR A 330 12.50 -16.59 3.53
C THR A 330 14.01 -16.32 3.52
N LEU A 331 14.66 -16.33 2.35
CA LEU A 331 16.07 -15.99 2.21
C LEU A 331 16.38 -14.59 2.74
N ALA A 332 15.60 -13.58 2.37
CA ALA A 332 15.78 -12.22 2.87
C ALA A 332 15.70 -12.12 4.41
N VAL A 333 14.91 -12.98 5.03
CA VAL A 333 14.85 -13.05 6.50
C VAL A 333 16.08 -13.74 7.09
N LEU A 334 16.54 -14.82 6.47
CA LEU A 334 17.76 -15.52 6.93
C LEU A 334 18.99 -14.60 6.83
N GLU A 335 19.07 -13.79 5.79
CA GLU A 335 20.15 -12.77 5.62
C GLU A 335 20.05 -11.57 6.56
N ALA A 336 18.95 -11.45 7.32
CA ALA A 336 18.78 -10.36 8.28
C ALA A 336 19.51 -10.57 9.61
N PHE A 337 20.08 -11.74 9.81
CA PHE A 337 20.76 -12.13 11.06
C PHE A 337 22.17 -12.62 10.77
N ASP A 338 23.10 -12.18 11.60
CA ASP A 338 24.48 -12.69 11.61
C ASP A 338 24.64 -13.90 12.55
N GLU A 339 23.65 -14.13 13.44
CA GLU A 339 23.68 -15.22 14.42
C GLU A 339 23.20 -16.55 13.80
N PRO A 340 23.58 -17.68 14.39
CA PRO A 340 23.08 -19.00 13.98
C PRO A 340 21.55 -19.06 14.03
N LEU A 341 20.93 -19.52 12.95
CA LEU A 341 19.49 -19.63 12.80
C LEU A 341 19.03 -21.09 12.71
N VAL A 342 17.83 -21.34 13.23
CA VAL A 342 17.04 -22.55 12.97
C VAL A 342 15.74 -22.11 12.34
N ALA A 343 15.46 -22.56 11.08
CA ALA A 343 14.27 -22.20 10.30
C ALA A 343 13.38 -23.43 10.10
#